data_dac082fa97f78f5a2a36658e93a630da
#
_entry.id   dac082fa97f78f5a2a36658e93a630da
#
_cell.length_a   1.000
_cell.length_b   1.000
_cell.length_c   1.000
_cell.angle_alpha   90.00
_cell.angle_beta   90.00
_cell.angle_gamma   90.00
#
_symmetry.space_group_name_H-M   'P 1'
#
loop_
_entity.id
_entity.type
_entity.pdbx_description
1 polymer ?
#
loop_
_entity_poly.entity_id
_entity_poly.type
_entity_poly.pdbx_seq_one_letter_code
_entity_poly.pdbx_strand_id
1 'polypeptide(L)'
;MDKLLLVVFGPLVFAAVLLLIATEIRRVIARLRSRPTPNQIKAGYDAYLRRLLNPQPDAVERELGKLLPERLLQLYEDKSAIQSVGFQLEKPGKQSSRTKRWPVYCFEPLDTEALNDVPYKEELGPGFCFATTGRGSWYWIAASDQRAKDSPVVFLDYNGGGSQGETVANSLDEFLNWPRLPVK
;
A
#
# COMPACT_ATOMS: atom_id res chain seq x y z
N MET A 1 -53.21 -24.96 -23.92
CA MET A 1 -51.78 -24.96 -24.31
C MET A 1 -50.85 -24.75 -23.14
N ASP A 2 -51.25 -24.26 -21.97
CA ASP A 2 -50.35 -23.82 -20.89
C ASP A 2 -49.75 -24.94 -20.01
N LYS A 3 -50.40 -26.10 -19.89
CA LYS A 3 -49.89 -27.21 -19.07
C LYS A 3 -48.66 -27.93 -19.67
N LEU A 4 -48.53 -27.93 -21.01
CA LEU A 4 -47.40 -28.58 -21.69
C LEU A 4 -46.10 -27.77 -21.53
N LEU A 5 -46.19 -26.44 -21.49
CA LEU A 5 -45.09 -25.53 -21.26
C LEU A 5 -44.47 -25.72 -19.85
N LEU A 6 -45.29 -25.90 -18.84
CA LEU A 6 -44.81 -26.08 -17.45
C LEU A 6 -44.10 -27.40 -17.23
N VAL A 7 -44.48 -28.46 -17.94
CA VAL A 7 -43.86 -29.80 -17.82
C VAL A 7 -42.49 -29.87 -18.47
N VAL A 8 -42.24 -29.10 -19.55
CA VAL A 8 -40.96 -29.13 -20.27
C VAL A 8 -39.98 -28.10 -19.74
N PHE A 9 -40.46 -26.89 -19.40
CA PHE A 9 -39.58 -25.80 -18.94
C PHE A 9 -39.27 -25.85 -17.44
N GLY A 10 -40.13 -26.44 -16.61
CA GLY A 10 -39.92 -26.57 -15.17
C GLY A 10 -38.60 -27.28 -14.78
N PRO A 11 -38.32 -28.47 -15.34
CA PRO A 11 -37.07 -29.18 -15.06
C PRO A 11 -35.82 -28.45 -15.56
N LEU A 12 -35.92 -27.76 -16.71
CA LEU A 12 -34.77 -26.96 -17.25
C LEU A 12 -34.44 -25.75 -16.40
N VAL A 13 -35.45 -25.02 -15.93
CA VAL A 13 -35.25 -23.88 -15.02
C VAL A 13 -34.71 -24.38 -13.68
N PHE A 14 -35.22 -25.48 -13.15
CA PHE A 14 -34.71 -26.08 -11.91
C PHE A 14 -33.25 -26.52 -12.03
N ALA A 15 -32.88 -27.18 -13.15
CA ALA A 15 -31.49 -27.56 -13.42
C ALA A 15 -30.56 -26.35 -13.55
N ALA A 16 -31.00 -25.28 -14.20
CA ALA A 16 -30.23 -24.04 -14.31
C ALA A 16 -30.01 -23.38 -12.95
N VAL A 17 -31.03 -23.35 -12.09
CA VAL A 17 -30.91 -22.81 -10.72
C VAL A 17 -29.93 -23.64 -9.88
N LEU A 18 -29.99 -24.96 -9.94
CA LEU A 18 -29.08 -25.86 -9.25
C LEU A 18 -27.63 -25.66 -9.73
N LEU A 19 -27.43 -25.47 -11.03
CA LEU A 19 -26.10 -25.19 -11.59
C LEU A 19 -25.53 -23.86 -11.10
N LEU A 20 -26.35 -22.82 -11.03
CA LEU A 20 -25.97 -21.53 -10.48
C LEU A 20 -25.58 -21.63 -9.00
N ILE A 21 -26.37 -22.31 -8.18
CA ILE A 21 -26.09 -22.55 -6.78
C ILE A 21 -24.76 -23.32 -6.62
N ALA A 22 -24.58 -24.39 -7.42
CA ALA A 22 -23.34 -25.18 -7.37
C ALA A 22 -22.09 -24.37 -7.76
N THR A 23 -22.20 -23.47 -8.75
CA THR A 23 -21.10 -22.59 -9.14
C THR A 23 -20.77 -21.57 -8.06
N GLU A 24 -21.76 -20.97 -7.42
CA GLU A 24 -21.52 -20.04 -6.30
C GLU A 24 -20.92 -20.75 -5.07
N ILE A 25 -21.39 -21.94 -4.73
CA ILE A 25 -20.77 -22.75 -3.66
C ILE A 25 -19.32 -23.05 -3.99
N ARG A 26 -18.99 -23.45 -5.22
CA ARG A 26 -17.59 -23.68 -5.64
C ARG A 26 -16.74 -22.41 -5.52
N ARG A 27 -17.27 -21.23 -5.91
CA ARG A 27 -16.58 -19.95 -5.75
C ARG A 27 -16.30 -19.61 -4.29
N VAL A 28 -17.29 -19.82 -3.41
CA VAL A 28 -17.13 -19.58 -1.97
C VAL A 28 -16.09 -20.54 -1.37
N ILE A 29 -16.14 -21.82 -1.72
CA ILE A 29 -15.15 -22.81 -1.26
C ILE A 29 -13.75 -22.46 -1.76
N ALA A 30 -13.61 -22.04 -3.03
CA ALA A 30 -12.32 -21.60 -3.59
C ALA A 30 -11.76 -20.38 -2.82
N ARG A 31 -12.59 -19.37 -2.53
CA ARG A 31 -12.21 -18.20 -1.74
C ARG A 31 -11.80 -18.57 -0.30
N LEU A 32 -12.50 -19.52 0.32
CA LEU A 32 -12.14 -19.99 1.67
C LEU A 32 -10.82 -20.77 1.68
N ARG A 33 -10.57 -21.57 0.64
CA ARG A 33 -9.30 -22.32 0.48
C ARG A 33 -8.11 -21.42 0.13
N SER A 34 -8.35 -20.27 -0.49
CA SER A 34 -7.29 -19.32 -0.84
C SER A 34 -6.88 -18.40 0.33
N ARG A 35 -7.56 -18.47 1.48
CA ARG A 35 -7.16 -17.70 2.65
C ARG A 35 -5.84 -18.25 3.19
N PRO A 36 -4.83 -17.38 3.40
CA PRO A 36 -3.57 -17.83 3.94
C PRO A 36 -3.75 -18.40 5.35
N THR A 37 -3.07 -19.49 5.64
CA THR A 37 -3.06 -20.07 6.99
C THR A 37 -2.31 -19.15 7.95
N PRO A 38 -2.53 -19.25 9.28
CA PRO A 38 -1.79 -18.48 10.27
C PRO A 38 -0.25 -18.61 10.12
N ASN A 39 0.24 -19.80 9.75
CA ASN A 39 1.67 -20.03 9.50
C ASN A 39 2.16 -19.30 8.24
N GLN A 40 1.36 -19.24 7.18
CA GLN A 40 1.69 -18.49 5.96
C GLN A 40 1.69 -16.99 6.22
N ILE A 41 0.74 -16.48 7.01
CA ILE A 41 0.69 -15.07 7.43
C ILE A 41 1.95 -14.73 8.24
N LYS A 42 2.31 -15.56 9.22
CA LYS A 42 3.52 -15.38 10.02
C LYS A 42 4.77 -15.40 9.16
N ALA A 43 4.91 -16.39 8.27
CA ALA A 43 6.06 -16.49 7.38
C ALA A 43 6.18 -15.28 6.44
N GLY A 44 5.05 -14.77 5.92
CA GLY A 44 5.01 -13.55 5.12
C GLY A 44 5.46 -12.32 5.92
N TYR A 45 4.99 -12.19 7.16
CA TYR A 45 5.39 -11.10 8.05
C TYR A 45 6.89 -11.16 8.41
N ASP A 46 7.40 -12.36 8.73
CA ASP A 46 8.82 -12.57 9.04
C ASP A 46 9.72 -12.27 7.80
N ALA A 47 9.23 -12.59 6.60
CA ALA A 47 9.92 -12.26 5.35
C ALA A 47 9.93 -10.74 5.12
N TYR A 48 8.80 -10.07 5.29
CA TYR A 48 8.67 -8.62 5.20
C TYR A 48 9.60 -7.92 6.20
N LEU A 49 9.61 -8.32 7.47
CA LEU A 49 10.50 -7.73 8.48
C LEU A 49 11.98 -7.91 8.13
N ARG A 50 12.37 -9.08 7.60
CA ARG A 50 13.75 -9.30 7.15
C ARG A 50 14.15 -8.35 6.04
N ARG A 51 13.28 -8.09 5.05
CA ARG A 51 13.52 -7.14 3.97
C ARG A 51 13.61 -5.71 4.52
N LEU A 52 12.67 -5.31 5.37
CA LEU A 52 12.62 -3.99 5.98
C LEU A 52 13.91 -3.67 6.78
N LEU A 53 14.44 -4.66 7.50
CA LEU A 53 15.65 -4.52 8.34
C LEU A 53 16.98 -4.67 7.58
N ASN A 54 16.93 -5.03 6.29
CA ASN A 54 18.09 -5.15 5.42
C ASN A 54 17.91 -4.28 4.16
N PRO A 55 17.93 -2.95 4.30
CA PRO A 55 17.75 -2.03 3.20
C PRO A 55 18.85 -2.20 2.14
N GLN A 56 18.46 -2.03 0.87
CA GLN A 56 19.34 -2.17 -0.30
C GLN A 56 19.34 -0.89 -1.14
N PRO A 57 19.78 0.26 -0.58
CA PRO A 57 19.70 1.56 -1.26
C PRO A 57 20.44 1.56 -2.60
N ASP A 58 21.65 0.97 -2.67
CA ASP A 58 22.45 0.93 -3.90
C ASP A 58 21.76 0.17 -5.03
N ALA A 59 20.99 -0.88 -4.70
CA ALA A 59 20.23 -1.64 -5.68
C ALA A 59 19.04 -0.82 -6.20
N VAL A 60 18.33 -0.15 -5.29
CA VAL A 60 17.19 0.72 -5.63
C VAL A 60 17.66 1.92 -6.46
N GLU A 61 18.73 2.60 -6.07
CA GLU A 61 19.29 3.74 -6.81
C GLU A 61 19.78 3.34 -8.21
N ARG A 62 20.37 2.15 -8.34
CA ARG A 62 20.78 1.61 -9.64
C ARG A 62 19.58 1.34 -10.55
N GLU A 63 18.52 0.77 -10.01
CA GLU A 63 17.28 0.49 -10.76
C GLU A 63 16.56 1.79 -11.17
N LEU A 64 16.53 2.79 -10.28
CA LEU A 64 15.97 4.11 -10.58
C LEU A 64 16.83 4.92 -11.55
N GLY A 65 18.13 4.67 -11.64
CA GLY A 65 19.10 5.53 -12.33
C GLY A 65 19.23 6.91 -11.67
N LYS A 66 18.84 7.06 -10.41
CA LYS A 66 18.80 8.30 -9.63
C LYS A 66 19.14 8.03 -8.16
N LEU A 67 19.56 9.06 -7.45
CA LEU A 67 19.95 9.00 -6.03
C LEU A 67 18.75 9.35 -5.14
N LEU A 68 18.56 8.56 -4.10
CA LEU A 68 17.57 8.81 -3.05
C LEU A 68 18.06 9.94 -2.12
N PRO A 69 17.13 10.70 -1.49
CA PRO A 69 17.48 11.71 -0.50
C PRO A 69 18.24 11.12 0.70
N GLU A 70 19.24 11.84 1.21
CA GLU A 70 20.03 11.43 2.37
C GLU A 70 19.15 11.14 3.59
N ARG A 71 18.14 11.98 3.84
CA ARG A 71 17.19 11.82 4.96
C ARG A 71 16.39 10.53 4.88
N LEU A 72 16.07 10.05 3.69
CA LEU A 72 15.41 8.75 3.50
C LEU A 72 16.36 7.60 3.89
N LEU A 73 17.61 7.66 3.49
CA LEU A 73 18.62 6.64 3.85
C LEU A 73 18.80 6.58 5.36
N GLN A 74 18.92 7.73 6.03
CA GLN A 74 19.03 7.82 7.49
C GLN A 74 17.79 7.23 8.20
N LEU A 75 16.58 7.38 7.63
CA LEU A 75 15.37 6.74 8.18
C LEU A 75 15.52 5.22 8.21
N TYR A 76 16.08 4.62 7.17
CA TYR A 76 16.28 3.16 7.12
C TYR A 76 17.46 2.64 7.94
N GLU A 77 18.38 3.51 8.36
CA GLU A 77 19.41 3.20 9.36
C GLU A 77 18.82 3.10 10.78
N ASP A 78 17.75 3.86 11.07
CA ASP A 78 17.03 3.79 12.34
C ASP A 78 16.01 2.66 12.34
N LYS A 79 16.47 1.46 12.72
CA LYS A 79 15.62 0.26 12.78
C LYS A 79 14.40 0.41 13.70
N SER A 80 14.46 1.25 14.71
CA SER A 80 13.36 1.48 15.63
C SER A 80 12.27 2.35 14.98
N ALA A 81 12.66 3.33 14.20
CA ALA A 81 11.75 4.20 13.47
C ALA A 81 10.95 3.43 12.41
N ILE A 82 11.64 2.61 11.59
CA ILE A 82 10.98 1.86 10.50
C ILE A 82 10.12 0.69 10.98
N GLN A 83 10.38 0.14 12.16
CA GLN A 83 9.54 -0.90 12.77
C GLN A 83 8.25 -0.35 13.39
N SER A 84 8.13 0.96 13.53
CA SER A 84 6.91 1.60 14.05
C SER A 84 5.77 1.42 13.05
N VAL A 85 4.68 0.78 13.46
CA VAL A 85 3.52 0.47 12.61
C VAL A 85 2.24 1.01 13.24
N GLY A 86 1.26 1.35 12.39
CA GLY A 86 -0.08 1.66 12.84
C GLY A 86 -0.21 2.96 13.62
N PHE A 87 0.35 4.06 13.16
CA PHE A 87 0.21 5.38 13.77
C PHE A 87 -0.41 6.39 12.77
N GLN A 88 -0.88 7.51 13.27
CA GLN A 88 -1.34 8.65 12.48
C GLN A 88 -0.44 9.85 12.76
N LEU A 89 -0.08 10.57 11.71
CA LEU A 89 0.62 11.85 11.80
C LEU A 89 -0.39 12.98 11.73
N GLU A 90 -0.26 13.95 12.62
CA GLU A 90 -1.10 15.14 12.65
C GLU A 90 -0.28 16.35 12.19
N LYS A 91 -0.61 16.88 10.99
CA LYS A 91 0.08 18.05 10.46
C LYS A 91 -0.14 19.25 11.40
N PRO A 92 0.93 19.88 11.92
CA PRO A 92 0.79 21.11 12.70
C PRO A 92 0.15 22.22 11.85
N GLY A 93 -0.85 22.90 12.37
CA GLY A 93 -1.50 24.00 11.65
C GLY A 93 -2.57 24.68 12.48
N LYS A 94 -3.09 25.80 11.96
CA LYS A 94 -4.19 26.52 12.60
C LYS A 94 -5.35 25.57 12.83
N GLN A 95 -5.86 25.53 14.06
CA GLN A 95 -7.05 24.79 14.48
C GLN A 95 -8.23 25.05 13.54
N SER A 96 -8.32 24.33 12.45
CA SER A 96 -9.58 24.14 11.76
C SER A 96 -10.31 23.00 12.45
N SER A 97 -11.63 23.01 12.46
CA SER A 97 -12.47 22.00 13.10
C SER A 97 -12.27 20.56 12.57
N ARG A 98 -11.35 20.35 11.63
CA ARG A 98 -10.93 19.06 11.08
C ARG A 98 -9.42 19.07 10.83
N THR A 99 -8.66 18.66 11.83
CA THR A 99 -7.23 18.40 11.66
C THR A 99 -7.05 17.24 10.68
N LYS A 100 -6.38 17.49 9.56
CA LYS A 100 -6.11 16.43 8.57
C LYS A 100 -5.07 15.46 9.15
N ARG A 101 -5.44 14.18 9.24
CA ARG A 101 -4.59 13.12 9.77
C ARG A 101 -4.09 12.25 8.64
N TRP A 102 -2.84 11.89 8.74
CA TRP A 102 -2.13 11.10 7.74
C TRP A 102 -1.77 9.75 8.33
N PRO A 103 -2.54 8.67 8.05
CA PRO A 103 -2.28 7.36 8.59
C PRO A 103 -1.00 6.77 7.96
N VAL A 104 -0.12 6.23 8.79
CA VAL A 104 1.02 5.41 8.38
C VAL A 104 0.80 4.01 8.94
N TYR A 105 0.55 3.04 8.07
CA TYR A 105 0.35 1.66 8.48
C TYR A 105 1.67 0.95 8.67
N CYS A 106 2.56 1.02 7.69
CA CYS A 106 3.92 0.50 7.79
C CYS A 106 4.84 1.23 6.80
N PHE A 107 6.13 1.12 7.04
CA PHE A 107 7.16 1.52 6.08
C PHE A 107 7.39 0.39 5.07
N GLU A 108 7.67 0.72 3.83
CA GLU A 108 7.99 -0.27 2.80
C GLU A 108 9.46 -0.69 2.89
N PRO A 109 9.83 -1.96 2.61
CA PRO A 109 11.23 -2.36 2.52
C PRO A 109 11.96 -1.56 1.45
N LEU A 110 13.15 -1.04 1.74
CA LEU A 110 13.96 -0.33 0.75
C LEU A 110 14.71 -1.34 -0.12
N ASP A 111 14.02 -1.92 -1.08
CA ASP A 111 14.55 -2.89 -2.03
C ASP A 111 13.88 -2.78 -3.41
N THR A 112 14.39 -3.51 -4.40
CA THR A 112 13.89 -3.47 -5.78
C THR A 112 12.52 -4.14 -5.95
N GLU A 113 12.13 -5.06 -5.07
CA GLU A 113 10.81 -5.69 -5.10
C GLU A 113 9.73 -4.65 -4.72
N ALA A 114 9.92 -3.91 -3.61
CA ALA A 114 9.01 -2.82 -3.23
C ALA A 114 8.96 -1.71 -4.29
N LEU A 115 10.07 -1.42 -4.97
CA LEU A 115 10.11 -0.47 -6.08
C LEU A 115 9.20 -0.89 -7.24
N ASN A 116 9.01 -2.19 -7.48
CA ASN A 116 8.20 -2.72 -8.58
C ASN A 116 6.70 -2.76 -8.26
N ASP A 117 6.33 -2.73 -7.00
CA ASP A 117 4.93 -2.79 -6.55
C ASP A 117 4.20 -1.44 -6.58
N VAL A 118 4.89 -0.35 -6.96
CA VAL A 118 4.31 1.01 -6.96
C VAL A 118 3.44 1.24 -8.20
N PRO A 119 2.17 1.55 -8.05
CA PRO A 119 1.34 2.03 -9.16
C PRO A 119 1.77 3.45 -9.59
N TYR A 120 1.55 3.80 -10.87
CA TYR A 120 1.79 5.14 -11.45
C TYR A 120 3.25 5.63 -11.51
N LYS A 121 4.22 4.73 -11.63
CA LYS A 121 5.65 5.08 -11.80
C LYS A 121 5.92 6.08 -12.93
N GLU A 122 5.22 5.93 -14.04
CA GLU A 122 5.43 6.73 -15.25
C GLU A 122 5.04 8.21 -15.06
N GLU A 123 4.04 8.48 -14.23
CA GLU A 123 3.51 9.83 -14.01
C GLU A 123 4.29 10.62 -12.96
N LEU A 124 4.84 9.93 -11.97
CA LEU A 124 5.54 10.55 -10.83
C LEU A 124 7.02 10.81 -11.08
N GLY A 125 7.58 10.15 -12.10
CA GLY A 125 9.02 10.13 -12.30
C GLY A 125 9.77 9.21 -11.31
N PRO A 126 11.11 9.27 -11.32
CA PRO A 126 11.92 8.41 -10.44
C PRO A 126 11.75 8.78 -8.98
N GLY A 127 11.47 7.79 -8.15
CA GLY A 127 11.29 7.97 -6.71
C GLY A 127 10.91 6.68 -6.01
N PHE A 128 10.64 6.76 -4.72
CA PHE A 128 10.37 5.61 -3.88
C PHE A 128 9.14 5.82 -2.97
N CYS A 129 8.27 4.82 -2.92
CA CYS A 129 7.18 4.77 -1.95
C CYS A 129 7.73 4.18 -0.65
N PHE A 130 7.96 5.02 0.36
CA PHE A 130 8.61 4.62 1.61
C PHE A 130 7.64 4.16 2.70
N ALA A 131 6.35 4.47 2.57
CA ALA A 131 5.34 4.07 3.55
C ALA A 131 3.96 3.92 2.91
N THR A 132 3.10 3.11 3.55
CA THR A 132 1.71 2.86 3.10
C THR A 132 0.69 3.15 4.20
N THR A 133 -0.54 3.45 3.78
CA THR A 133 -1.70 3.60 4.69
C THR A 133 -2.40 2.29 4.99
N GLY A 134 -2.00 1.17 4.38
CA GLY A 134 -2.69 -0.12 4.46
C GLY A 134 -4.04 -0.19 3.72
N ARG A 135 -4.43 0.88 3.02
CA ARG A 135 -5.67 0.97 2.22
C ARG A 135 -5.41 1.25 0.74
N GLY A 136 -4.20 0.92 0.26
CA GLY A 136 -3.82 1.14 -1.13
C GLY A 136 -3.41 2.58 -1.44
N SER A 137 -3.01 3.37 -0.44
CA SER A 137 -2.42 4.69 -0.63
C SER A 137 -1.01 4.70 -0.06
N TRP A 138 -0.12 5.51 -0.65
CA TRP A 138 1.31 5.52 -0.34
C TRP A 138 1.85 6.91 -0.08
N TYR A 139 3.01 6.96 0.59
CA TYR A 139 3.85 8.15 0.72
C TYR A 139 5.09 7.97 -0.15
N TRP A 140 5.24 8.87 -1.08
CA TRP A 140 6.28 8.85 -2.09
C TRP A 140 7.28 10.00 -1.90
N ILE A 141 8.53 9.75 -2.28
CA ILE A 141 9.61 10.72 -2.25
C ILE A 141 10.42 10.65 -3.54
N ALA A 142 10.76 11.81 -4.11
CA ALA A 142 11.49 11.88 -5.37
C ALA A 142 12.96 11.49 -5.19
N ALA A 143 13.50 10.80 -6.22
CA ALA A 143 14.94 10.63 -6.44
C ALA A 143 15.43 11.65 -7.47
N SER A 144 16.72 12.02 -7.43
CA SER A 144 17.30 13.06 -8.29
C SER A 144 18.71 12.71 -8.77
N ASP A 145 19.23 13.46 -9.75
CA ASP A 145 20.60 13.22 -10.28
C ASP A 145 21.70 13.51 -9.25
N GLN A 146 21.41 14.41 -8.32
CA GLN A 146 22.31 14.71 -7.21
C GLN A 146 21.64 14.34 -5.90
N ARG A 147 22.38 13.75 -4.97
CA ARG A 147 21.83 13.38 -3.67
C ARG A 147 21.35 14.63 -2.93
N ALA A 148 20.04 14.80 -2.86
CA ALA A 148 19.42 15.85 -2.06
C ALA A 148 19.56 15.51 -0.57
N LYS A 149 19.70 16.53 0.29
CA LYS A 149 19.68 16.34 1.74
C LYS A 149 18.32 15.80 2.21
N ASP A 150 17.24 16.35 1.66
CA ASP A 150 15.86 15.98 1.94
C ASP A 150 14.98 16.25 0.70
N SER A 151 13.72 15.81 0.73
CA SER A 151 12.81 15.98 -0.40
C SER A 151 11.36 16.05 0.10
N PRO A 152 10.45 16.73 -0.63
CA PRO A 152 9.03 16.76 -0.30
C PRO A 152 8.41 15.36 -0.25
N VAL A 153 7.44 15.20 0.67
CA VAL A 153 6.63 13.98 0.76
C VAL A 153 5.32 14.18 0.01
N VAL A 154 5.06 13.26 -0.90
CA VAL A 154 3.85 13.24 -1.73
C VAL A 154 2.95 12.07 -1.30
N PHE A 155 1.69 12.35 -1.06
CA PHE A 155 0.68 11.32 -0.77
C PHE A 155 -0.02 10.91 -2.07
N LEU A 156 -0.05 9.61 -2.31
CA LEU A 156 -0.68 9.00 -3.47
C LEU A 156 -1.95 8.27 -3.03
N ASP A 157 -3.12 8.77 -3.42
CA ASP A 157 -4.40 8.14 -3.11
C ASP A 157 -4.90 7.28 -4.27
N TYR A 158 -4.77 5.97 -4.13
CA TYR A 158 -5.27 5.02 -5.13
C TYR A 158 -6.80 4.99 -5.22
N ASN A 159 -7.51 5.23 -4.12
CA ASN A 159 -8.97 5.14 -4.08
C ASN A 159 -9.67 6.39 -4.64
N GLY A 160 -8.96 7.51 -4.77
CA GLY A 160 -9.48 8.78 -5.25
C GLY A 160 -9.58 8.92 -6.76
N GLY A 161 -9.17 7.91 -7.53
CA GLY A 161 -9.21 7.91 -9.00
C GLY A 161 -8.32 8.97 -9.66
N GLY A 162 -7.40 9.58 -8.91
CA GLY A 162 -6.49 10.62 -9.39
C GLY A 162 -5.03 10.17 -9.31
N SER A 163 -4.35 10.23 -10.43
CA SER A 163 -2.90 10.02 -10.55
C SER A 163 -2.05 11.16 -9.99
N GLN A 164 -2.68 12.23 -9.50
CA GLN A 164 -1.96 13.38 -8.97
C GLN A 164 -1.72 13.23 -7.47
N GLY A 165 -0.45 13.12 -7.12
CA GLY A 165 -0.02 13.13 -5.72
C GLY A 165 -0.24 14.50 -5.06
N GLU A 166 -0.66 14.51 -3.78
CA GLU A 166 -0.74 15.72 -2.95
C GLU A 166 0.57 15.87 -2.18
N THR A 167 1.28 16.99 -2.32
CA THR A 167 2.42 17.31 -1.45
C THR A 167 1.90 17.58 -0.04
N VAL A 168 2.23 16.68 0.89
CA VAL A 168 1.74 16.74 2.27
C VAL A 168 2.72 17.43 3.22
N ALA A 169 4.02 17.27 2.96
CA ALA A 169 5.09 17.93 3.69
C ALA A 169 6.18 18.44 2.73
N ASN A 170 6.87 19.52 3.10
CA ASN A 170 7.94 20.09 2.26
C ASN A 170 9.25 19.30 2.36
N SER A 171 9.35 18.43 3.36
CA SER A 171 10.50 17.54 3.56
C SER A 171 10.08 16.27 4.30
N LEU A 172 10.87 15.20 4.19
CA LEU A 172 10.69 13.98 4.96
C LEU A 172 10.90 14.24 6.46
N ASP A 173 11.86 15.10 6.80
CA ASP A 173 12.12 15.48 8.19
C ASP A 173 10.91 16.21 8.81
N GLU A 174 10.29 17.16 8.09
CA GLU A 174 9.04 17.78 8.52
C GLU A 174 7.97 16.72 8.78
N PHE A 175 7.77 15.80 7.82
CA PHE A 175 6.75 14.75 7.92
C PHE A 175 6.97 13.82 9.12
N LEU A 176 8.19 13.37 9.35
CA LEU A 176 8.53 12.44 10.44
C LEU A 176 8.45 13.08 11.84
N ASN A 177 8.58 14.41 11.91
CA ASN A 177 8.50 15.18 13.16
C ASN A 177 7.08 15.60 13.54
N TRP A 178 6.07 15.31 12.72
CA TRP A 178 4.68 15.55 13.11
C TRP A 178 4.27 14.70 14.31
N PRO A 179 3.39 15.22 15.19
CA PRO A 179 2.87 14.45 16.32
C PRO A 179 2.29 13.11 15.88
N ARG A 180 2.72 12.03 16.56
CA ARG A 180 2.22 10.66 16.32
C ARG A 180 1.05 10.37 17.23
N LEU A 181 -0.06 9.96 16.66
CA LEU A 181 -1.26 9.54 17.38
C LEU A 181 -1.50 8.04 17.13
N PRO A 182 -2.01 7.29 18.13
CA PRO A 182 -2.42 5.92 17.90
C PRO A 182 -3.58 5.85 16.90
N VAL A 183 -3.58 4.84 16.06
CA VAL A 183 -4.75 4.51 15.23
C VAL A 183 -5.83 3.96 16.17
N LYS A 184 -7.01 4.60 16.19
CA LYS A 184 -8.17 4.15 16.96
C LYS A 184 -8.94 3.08 16.21
#